data_c891ffc1cf798e6e0699a92240174341
#
_entry.id   c891ffc1cf798e6e0699a92240174341
#
_cell.length_a   1.000
_cell.length_b   1.000
_cell.length_c   1.000
_cell.angle_alpha   90.00
_cell.angle_beta   90.00
_cell.angle_gamma   90.00
#
_symmetry.space_group_name_H-M   'P 1'
#
loop_
_entity.id
_entity.type
_entity.pdbx_description
1 polymer ?
#
loop_
_entity_poly.entity_id
_entity_poly.type
_entity_poly.pdbx_seq_one_letter_code
_entity_poly.pdbx_strand_id
1 'polypeptide(L)'
;MSLTSVAIRSALALALLTPMQPALAFPANLQPIADALEQRGWTVLLKAPPRKGIYGMANSKKKTIWVHPITEAMGIMPQTFVHEAVHAVQACKTGKMKPLGYRPPVGYAVDRAVFNTLYRNYSSRKWDIEKEAFAIQAQPNRIPLLMGLIVEHCPIKPDEQAA
;
A
#
# COMPACT_ATOMS: atom_id res chain seq x y z
N MET A 1 66.25 34.36 22.00
CA MET A 1 65.20 34.47 20.97
C MET A 1 64.76 33.04 20.58
N SER A 2 63.64 32.60 21.07
CA SER A 2 63.15 31.23 20.88
C SER A 2 61.99 31.28 19.89
N LEU A 3 62.11 30.58 18.76
CA LEU A 3 61.09 30.44 17.73
C LEU A 3 60.31 29.16 18.00
N THR A 4 59.09 29.33 18.48
CA THR A 4 58.11 28.20 18.64
C THR A 4 57.42 27.93 17.33
N SER A 5 57.71 26.78 16.72
CA SER A 5 57.00 26.27 15.53
C SER A 5 55.61 25.75 15.94
N VAL A 6 54.57 26.36 15.39
CA VAL A 6 53.20 25.90 15.49
C VAL A 6 52.94 24.91 14.34
N ALA A 7 52.75 23.65 14.66
CA ALA A 7 52.38 22.61 13.71
C ALA A 7 50.83 22.60 13.53
N ILE A 8 50.37 23.03 12.37
CA ILE A 8 48.92 22.94 11.98
C ILE A 8 48.63 21.49 11.52
N ARG A 9 47.88 20.75 12.33
CA ARG A 9 47.37 19.43 11.95
C ARG A 9 46.06 19.61 11.17
N SER A 10 46.11 19.47 9.86
CA SER A 10 44.93 19.39 9.00
C SER A 10 44.30 18.03 9.18
N ALA A 11 43.15 17.95 9.85
CA ALA A 11 42.32 16.77 9.92
C ALA A 11 41.47 16.68 8.65
N LEU A 12 41.85 15.75 7.76
CA LEU A 12 41.05 15.42 6.56
C LEU A 12 39.82 14.60 7.02
N ALA A 13 38.65 15.22 7.05
CA ALA A 13 37.40 14.53 7.32
C ALA A 13 36.99 13.75 6.06
N LEU A 14 37.20 12.43 6.08
CA LEU A 14 36.72 11.53 5.04
C LEU A 14 35.20 11.33 5.22
N ALA A 15 34.39 12.08 4.46
CA ALA A 15 32.96 11.90 4.43
C ALA A 15 32.63 10.53 3.80
N LEU A 16 32.20 9.58 4.62
CA LEU A 16 31.70 8.29 4.18
C LEU A 16 30.38 8.52 3.42
N LEU A 17 30.46 8.54 2.09
CA LEU A 17 29.28 8.46 1.21
C LEU A 17 28.67 7.07 1.38
N THR A 18 27.70 6.95 2.28
CA THR A 18 26.85 5.74 2.34
C THR A 18 26.08 5.64 1.02
N PRO A 19 26.20 4.53 0.27
CA PRO A 19 25.40 4.36 -0.93
C PRO A 19 23.92 4.40 -0.53
N MET A 20 23.19 5.38 -1.05
CA MET A 20 21.74 5.44 -0.92
C MET A 20 21.17 4.22 -1.65
N GLN A 21 20.70 3.23 -0.89
CA GLN A 21 19.98 2.11 -1.47
C GLN A 21 18.76 2.66 -2.20
N PRO A 22 18.53 2.25 -3.47
CA PRO A 22 17.32 2.68 -4.18
C PRO A 22 16.10 2.26 -3.36
N ALA A 23 15.21 3.21 -3.12
CA ALA A 23 13.93 2.91 -2.49
C ALA A 23 13.22 1.86 -3.36
N LEU A 24 12.75 0.78 -2.74
CA LEU A 24 11.95 -0.21 -3.44
C LEU A 24 10.72 0.49 -4.03
N ALA A 25 10.59 0.48 -5.35
CA ALA A 25 9.48 1.08 -6.07
C ALA A 25 8.45 0.00 -6.44
N PHE A 26 7.19 0.39 -6.52
CA PHE A 26 6.16 -0.50 -7.06
C PHE A 26 6.41 -0.76 -8.55
N PRO A 27 6.02 -1.94 -9.07
CA PRO A 27 5.99 -2.19 -10.51
C PRO A 27 5.24 -1.09 -11.26
N ALA A 28 5.71 -0.73 -12.46
CA ALA A 28 5.19 0.40 -13.23
C ALA A 28 3.66 0.36 -13.46
N ASN A 29 3.08 -0.83 -13.56
CA ASN A 29 1.63 -1.01 -13.72
C ASN A 29 0.83 -0.81 -12.42
N LEU A 30 1.47 -0.77 -11.27
CA LEU A 30 0.84 -0.54 -9.96
C LEU A 30 1.08 0.88 -9.44
N GLN A 31 2.12 1.56 -9.93
CA GLN A 31 2.49 2.90 -9.50
C GLN A 31 1.33 3.91 -9.63
N PRO A 32 0.51 3.93 -10.69
CA PRO A 32 -0.61 4.86 -10.78
C PRO A 32 -1.64 4.73 -9.65
N ILE A 33 -1.83 3.51 -9.11
CA ILE A 33 -2.73 3.28 -7.97
C ILE A 33 -2.10 3.89 -6.70
N ALA A 34 -0.79 3.68 -6.50
CA ALA A 34 -0.07 4.26 -5.36
C ALA A 34 -0.17 5.79 -5.39
N ASP A 35 0.18 6.41 -6.52
CA ASP A 35 0.14 7.86 -6.72
C ASP A 35 -1.27 8.42 -6.48
N ALA A 36 -2.30 7.75 -7.02
CA ALA A 36 -3.68 8.16 -6.86
C ALA A 36 -4.14 8.12 -5.39
N LEU A 37 -3.69 7.15 -4.61
CA LEU A 37 -3.99 7.04 -3.18
C LEU A 37 -3.18 8.06 -2.37
N GLU A 38 -1.92 8.30 -2.73
CA GLU A 38 -1.06 9.30 -2.07
C GLU A 38 -1.60 10.73 -2.24
N GLN A 39 -2.09 11.07 -3.44
CA GLN A 39 -2.81 12.33 -3.69
C GLN A 39 -4.06 12.51 -2.82
N ARG A 40 -4.54 11.45 -2.19
CA ARG A 40 -5.71 11.44 -1.29
C ARG A 40 -5.33 11.26 0.18
N GLY A 41 -4.04 11.52 0.47
CA GLY A 41 -3.49 11.51 1.83
C GLY A 41 -3.28 10.10 2.40
N TRP A 42 -3.17 9.08 1.56
CA TRP A 42 -2.69 7.77 1.98
C TRP A 42 -1.17 7.69 1.84
N THR A 43 -0.54 6.94 2.72
CA THR A 43 0.88 6.56 2.58
C THR A 43 0.95 5.12 2.08
N VAL A 44 1.64 4.88 0.98
CA VAL A 44 1.79 3.54 0.40
C VAL A 44 3.24 3.07 0.56
N LEU A 45 3.44 1.95 1.26
CA LEU A 45 4.76 1.48 1.65
C LEU A 45 5.04 0.07 1.12
N LEU A 46 6.09 -0.07 0.33
CA LEU A 46 6.65 -1.38 -0.01
C LEU A 46 7.56 -1.83 1.15
N LYS A 47 6.92 -2.26 2.24
CA LYS A 47 7.56 -2.63 3.51
C LYS A 47 6.72 -3.67 4.23
N ALA A 48 7.39 -4.53 5.02
CA ALA A 48 6.69 -5.49 5.86
C ALA A 48 5.64 -4.81 6.77
N PRO A 49 4.40 -5.31 6.80
CA PRO A 49 3.38 -4.83 7.71
C PRO A 49 3.83 -4.94 9.18
N PRO A 50 3.37 -4.06 10.08
CA PRO A 50 3.72 -4.13 11.51
C PRO A 50 3.18 -5.39 12.19
N ARG A 51 2.17 -6.05 11.62
CA ARG A 51 1.66 -7.34 12.07
C ARG A 51 2.41 -8.48 11.37
N LYS A 52 3.04 -9.36 12.15
CA LYS A 52 3.76 -10.54 11.63
C LYS A 52 2.81 -11.52 10.91
N GLY A 53 3.32 -12.20 9.89
CA GLY A 53 2.63 -13.30 9.19
C GLY A 53 1.57 -12.85 8.18
N ILE A 54 1.52 -11.59 7.80
CA ILE A 54 0.65 -11.08 6.74
C ILE A 54 1.47 -10.39 5.63
N TYR A 55 0.97 -10.47 4.42
CA TYR A 55 1.65 -9.96 3.23
C TYR A 55 1.24 -8.53 2.86
N GLY A 56 0.04 -8.13 3.22
CA GLY A 56 -0.49 -6.79 3.05
C GLY A 56 -1.27 -6.33 4.28
N MET A 57 -1.42 -5.02 4.44
CA MET A 57 -2.26 -4.43 5.47
C MET A 57 -2.64 -3.00 5.10
N ALA A 58 -3.93 -2.69 5.13
CA ALA A 58 -4.43 -1.33 5.13
C ALA A 58 -4.88 -0.91 6.54
N ASN A 59 -4.48 0.28 6.95
CA ASN A 59 -4.90 0.87 8.22
C ASN A 59 -5.61 2.20 7.97
N SER A 60 -6.92 2.21 8.10
CA SER A 60 -7.75 3.41 7.83
C SER A 60 -7.49 4.56 8.80
N LYS A 61 -7.13 4.29 10.05
CA LYS A 61 -6.84 5.33 11.04
C LYS A 61 -5.53 6.07 10.73
N LYS A 62 -4.52 5.33 10.26
CA LYS A 62 -3.21 5.88 9.87
C LYS A 62 -3.16 6.28 8.41
N LYS A 63 -4.20 5.98 7.63
CA LYS A 63 -4.22 6.10 6.17
C LYS A 63 -2.94 5.52 5.55
N THR A 64 -2.59 4.30 5.91
CA THR A 64 -1.34 3.68 5.46
C THR A 64 -1.61 2.28 4.94
N ILE A 65 -1.01 1.98 3.79
CA ILE A 65 -0.96 0.65 3.20
C ILE A 65 0.47 0.13 3.30
N TRP A 66 0.62 -1.11 3.74
CA TRP A 66 1.87 -1.85 3.67
C TRP A 66 1.70 -3.02 2.72
N VAL A 67 2.68 -3.21 1.86
CA VAL A 67 2.83 -4.41 1.03
C VAL A 67 4.20 -4.99 1.30
N HIS A 68 4.24 -6.25 1.72
CA HIS A 68 5.51 -6.90 2.05
C HIS A 68 6.33 -7.15 0.78
N PRO A 69 7.61 -6.74 0.69
CA PRO A 69 8.44 -6.92 -0.52
C PRO A 69 8.52 -8.36 -1.02
N ILE A 70 8.42 -9.35 -0.10
CA ILE A 70 8.45 -10.78 -0.48
C ILE A 70 7.34 -11.17 -1.47
N THR A 71 6.25 -10.40 -1.52
CA THR A 71 5.12 -10.65 -2.44
C THR A 71 5.51 -10.56 -3.91
N GLU A 72 6.58 -9.82 -4.22
CA GLU A 72 7.14 -9.74 -5.57
C GLU A 72 7.76 -11.08 -5.97
N ALA A 73 8.66 -11.60 -5.15
CA ALA A 73 9.29 -12.91 -5.38
C ALA A 73 8.26 -14.05 -5.41
N MET A 74 7.14 -13.92 -4.71
CA MET A 74 6.04 -14.87 -4.72
C MET A 74 5.10 -14.70 -5.91
N GLY A 75 5.24 -13.65 -6.73
CA GLY A 75 4.36 -13.35 -7.86
C GLY A 75 2.93 -12.92 -7.45
N ILE A 76 2.72 -12.50 -6.19
CA ILE A 76 1.40 -12.12 -5.66
C ILE A 76 1.30 -10.64 -5.30
N MET A 77 2.32 -9.83 -5.60
CA MET A 77 2.30 -8.40 -5.26
C MET A 77 1.11 -7.65 -5.87
N PRO A 78 0.76 -7.83 -7.16
CA PRO A 78 -0.37 -7.12 -7.74
C PRO A 78 -1.70 -7.44 -7.02
N GLN A 79 -1.93 -8.71 -6.69
CA GLN A 79 -3.13 -9.14 -5.97
C GLN A 79 -3.17 -8.56 -4.57
N THR A 80 -2.06 -8.66 -3.84
CA THR A 80 -1.94 -8.15 -2.47
C THR A 80 -2.16 -6.64 -2.44
N PHE A 81 -1.48 -5.90 -3.32
CA PHE A 81 -1.61 -4.44 -3.34
C PHE A 81 -3.03 -4.00 -3.71
N VAL A 82 -3.64 -4.58 -4.75
CA VAL A 82 -5.02 -4.25 -5.13
C VAL A 82 -5.98 -4.54 -3.98
N HIS A 83 -5.84 -5.66 -3.26
CA HIS A 83 -6.66 -5.98 -2.10
C HIS A 83 -6.59 -4.88 -1.03
N GLU A 84 -5.38 -4.49 -0.64
CA GLU A 84 -5.19 -3.45 0.38
C GLU A 84 -5.64 -2.07 -0.09
N ALA A 85 -5.48 -1.77 -1.38
CA ALA A 85 -5.97 -0.53 -1.98
C ALA A 85 -7.50 -0.46 -1.99
N VAL A 86 -8.20 -1.58 -2.21
CA VAL A 86 -9.67 -1.64 -2.03
C VAL A 86 -10.06 -1.27 -0.61
N HIS A 87 -9.37 -1.77 0.41
CA HIS A 87 -9.62 -1.39 1.79
C HIS A 87 -9.38 0.10 2.05
N ALA A 88 -8.42 0.72 1.36
CA ALA A 88 -8.25 2.16 1.42
C ALA A 88 -9.48 2.89 0.85
N VAL A 89 -9.98 2.46 -0.31
CA VAL A 89 -11.19 3.03 -0.93
C VAL A 89 -12.42 2.85 -0.02
N GLN A 90 -12.59 1.66 0.55
CA GLN A 90 -13.65 1.37 1.53
C GLN A 90 -13.63 2.30 2.75
N ALA A 91 -12.45 2.84 3.09
CA ALA A 91 -12.29 3.77 4.21
C ALA A 91 -12.38 5.25 3.82
N CYS A 92 -12.24 5.61 2.54
CA CYS A 92 -12.14 7.01 2.08
C CYS A 92 -13.33 7.87 2.53
N LYS A 93 -14.54 7.36 2.38
CA LYS A 93 -15.75 8.14 2.61
C LYS A 93 -15.99 8.49 4.09
N THR A 94 -15.66 7.58 5.01
CA THR A 94 -16.06 7.70 6.42
C THR A 94 -14.90 7.54 7.41
N GLY A 95 -13.69 7.32 6.94
CA GLY A 95 -12.52 6.97 7.75
C GLY A 95 -12.58 5.56 8.35
N LYS A 96 -13.65 4.81 8.08
CA LYS A 96 -13.84 3.43 8.54
C LYS A 96 -14.09 2.54 7.34
N MET A 97 -13.46 1.38 7.30
CA MET A 97 -13.71 0.38 6.24
C MET A 97 -15.16 -0.07 6.28
N LYS A 98 -15.88 0.19 5.19
CA LYS A 98 -17.26 -0.26 4.94
C LYS A 98 -17.35 -0.74 3.50
N PRO A 99 -18.19 -1.74 3.20
CA PRO A 99 -18.40 -2.15 1.81
C PRO A 99 -18.79 -0.96 0.94
N LEU A 100 -18.27 -0.94 -0.28
CA LEU A 100 -18.64 0.05 -1.30
C LEU A 100 -20.04 -0.23 -1.89
N GLY A 101 -20.46 -1.50 -1.77
CA GLY A 101 -21.66 -2.02 -2.41
C GLY A 101 -21.40 -2.52 -3.84
N TYR A 102 -20.13 -2.63 -4.23
CA TYR A 102 -19.73 -3.10 -5.55
C TYR A 102 -18.96 -4.42 -5.44
N ARG A 103 -19.63 -5.52 -5.77
CA ARG A 103 -19.06 -6.86 -5.74
C ARG A 103 -19.23 -7.54 -7.11
N PRO A 104 -18.23 -7.40 -7.99
CA PRO A 104 -18.29 -8.05 -9.29
C PRO A 104 -18.33 -9.57 -9.16
N PRO A 105 -18.97 -10.27 -10.12
CA PRO A 105 -19.03 -11.73 -10.10
C PRO A 105 -17.63 -12.33 -10.22
N VAL A 106 -17.42 -13.44 -9.52
CA VAL A 106 -16.21 -14.25 -9.60
C VAL A 106 -16.57 -15.70 -9.95
N GLY A 107 -15.65 -16.41 -10.57
CA GLY A 107 -15.87 -17.83 -10.87
C GLY A 107 -16.00 -18.67 -9.59
N TYR A 108 -16.75 -19.79 -9.68
CA TYR A 108 -17.03 -20.67 -8.54
C TYR A 108 -15.77 -21.08 -7.75
N ALA A 109 -14.68 -21.41 -8.44
CA ALA A 109 -13.43 -21.81 -7.78
C ALA A 109 -12.85 -20.67 -6.91
N VAL A 110 -12.92 -19.42 -7.40
CA VAL A 110 -12.46 -18.23 -6.67
C VAL A 110 -13.37 -17.97 -5.48
N ASP A 111 -14.70 -17.99 -5.67
CA ASP A 111 -15.66 -17.77 -4.59
C ASP A 111 -15.48 -18.79 -3.45
N ARG A 112 -15.29 -20.05 -3.79
CA ARG A 112 -15.00 -21.12 -2.82
C ARG A 112 -13.68 -20.91 -2.09
N ALA A 113 -12.62 -20.51 -2.79
CA ALA A 113 -11.33 -20.22 -2.18
C ALA A 113 -11.42 -19.02 -1.22
N VAL A 114 -12.13 -17.97 -1.62
CA VAL A 114 -12.43 -16.79 -0.78
C VAL A 114 -13.21 -17.20 0.46
N PHE A 115 -14.28 -17.98 0.31
CA PHE A 115 -15.07 -18.48 1.44
C PHE A 115 -14.19 -19.24 2.46
N ASN A 116 -13.35 -20.18 1.99
CA ASN A 116 -12.45 -20.93 2.85
C ASN A 116 -11.44 -20.03 3.58
N THR A 117 -10.92 -19.01 2.89
CA THR A 117 -9.99 -18.03 3.47
C THR A 117 -10.68 -17.21 4.56
N LEU A 118 -11.89 -16.74 4.30
CA LEU A 118 -12.68 -15.96 5.26
C LEU A 118 -13.05 -16.78 6.49
N TYR A 119 -13.51 -18.00 6.28
CA TYR A 119 -13.91 -18.90 7.37
C TYR A 119 -12.75 -19.17 8.35
N ARG A 120 -11.54 -19.31 7.82
CA ARG A 120 -10.36 -19.64 8.63
C ARG A 120 -9.70 -18.43 9.30
N ASN A 121 -9.76 -17.23 8.68
CA ASN A 121 -8.89 -16.14 9.05
C ASN A 121 -9.62 -14.87 9.49
N TYR A 122 -10.94 -14.76 9.27
CA TYR A 122 -11.69 -13.54 9.52
C TYR A 122 -12.94 -13.77 10.35
N SER A 123 -13.26 -12.81 11.23
CA SER A 123 -14.55 -12.80 11.90
C SER A 123 -15.67 -12.49 10.89
N SER A 124 -16.86 -13.06 11.08
CA SER A 124 -18.01 -12.87 10.19
C SER A 124 -18.39 -11.41 9.98
N ARG A 125 -18.13 -10.54 10.95
CA ARG A 125 -18.38 -9.08 10.86
C ARG A 125 -17.60 -8.40 9.75
N LYS A 126 -16.50 -8.99 9.29
CA LYS A 126 -15.64 -8.44 8.24
C LYS A 126 -15.88 -9.07 6.87
N TRP A 127 -16.70 -10.10 6.78
CA TRP A 127 -16.83 -10.89 5.56
C TRP A 127 -17.27 -10.07 4.35
N ASP A 128 -18.18 -9.13 4.50
CA ASP A 128 -18.65 -8.33 3.34
C ASP A 128 -17.56 -7.40 2.82
N ILE A 129 -16.77 -6.80 3.73
CA ILE A 129 -15.62 -5.95 3.39
C ILE A 129 -14.56 -6.75 2.62
N GLU A 130 -14.20 -7.92 3.15
CA GLU A 130 -13.19 -8.79 2.57
C GLU A 130 -13.67 -9.45 1.27
N LYS A 131 -14.91 -9.93 1.21
CA LYS A 131 -15.49 -10.49 -0.02
C LYS A 131 -15.46 -9.51 -1.18
N GLU A 132 -15.77 -8.25 -0.92
CA GLU A 132 -15.70 -7.19 -1.92
C GLU A 132 -14.25 -6.97 -2.39
N ALA A 133 -13.28 -6.88 -1.48
CA ALA A 133 -11.87 -6.73 -1.82
C ALA A 133 -11.35 -7.92 -2.63
N PHE A 134 -11.68 -9.16 -2.23
CA PHE A 134 -11.35 -10.36 -2.99
C PHE A 134 -12.01 -10.41 -4.36
N ALA A 135 -13.26 -9.98 -4.48
CA ALA A 135 -13.98 -9.97 -5.76
C ALA A 135 -13.35 -8.97 -6.74
N ILE A 136 -12.96 -7.79 -6.28
CA ILE A 136 -12.31 -6.76 -7.10
C ILE A 136 -10.90 -7.21 -7.51
N GLN A 137 -10.09 -7.72 -6.57
CA GLN A 137 -8.73 -8.17 -6.88
C GLN A 137 -8.69 -9.33 -7.89
N ALA A 138 -9.74 -10.16 -7.94
CA ALA A 138 -9.84 -11.30 -8.84
C ALA A 138 -10.20 -10.90 -10.29
N GLN A 139 -10.59 -9.65 -10.54
CA GLN A 139 -10.98 -9.23 -11.89
C GLN A 139 -9.77 -9.13 -12.82
N PRO A 140 -9.90 -9.54 -14.09
CA PRO A 140 -8.85 -9.36 -15.10
C PRO A 140 -8.46 -7.88 -15.29
N ASN A 141 -9.45 -6.98 -15.23
CA ASN A 141 -9.32 -5.54 -15.36
C ASN A 141 -9.23 -4.81 -14.01
N ARG A 142 -8.73 -5.48 -12.96
CA ARG A 142 -8.70 -4.94 -11.58
C ARG A 142 -8.02 -3.58 -11.42
N ILE A 143 -7.00 -3.29 -12.25
CA ILE A 143 -6.29 -2.01 -12.16
C ILE A 143 -7.15 -0.84 -12.64
N PRO A 144 -7.66 -0.80 -13.89
CA PRO A 144 -8.56 0.28 -14.30
C PRO A 144 -9.86 0.32 -13.49
N LEU A 145 -10.37 -0.83 -13.05
CA LEU A 145 -11.53 -0.89 -12.17
C LEU A 145 -11.26 -0.17 -10.84
N LEU A 146 -10.14 -0.50 -10.18
CA LEU A 146 -9.77 0.14 -8.90
C LEU A 146 -9.50 1.63 -9.06
N MET A 147 -8.87 2.05 -10.17
CA MET A 147 -8.69 3.48 -10.46
C MET A 147 -10.02 4.22 -10.55
N GLY A 148 -11.03 3.64 -11.21
CA GLY A 148 -12.39 4.19 -11.24
C GLY A 148 -12.98 4.33 -9.83
N LEU A 149 -12.89 3.29 -9.02
CA LEU A 149 -13.39 3.31 -7.63
C LEU A 149 -12.65 4.34 -6.75
N ILE A 150 -11.34 4.52 -6.93
CA ILE A 150 -10.58 5.56 -6.23
C ILE A 150 -11.13 6.95 -6.59
N VAL A 151 -11.36 7.23 -7.86
CA VAL A 151 -11.90 8.53 -8.31
C VAL A 151 -13.30 8.76 -7.76
N GLU A 152 -14.14 7.75 -7.77
CA GLU A 152 -15.54 7.85 -7.34
C GLU A 152 -15.69 8.00 -5.82
N HIS A 153 -14.94 7.24 -5.03
CA HIS A 153 -15.16 7.13 -3.59
C HIS A 153 -14.16 7.88 -2.72
N CYS A 154 -13.02 8.29 -3.29
CA CYS A 154 -11.94 9.00 -2.59
C CYS A 154 -11.72 10.39 -3.19
N PRO A 155 -12.60 11.39 -2.95
CA PRO A 155 -12.41 12.72 -3.50
C PRO A 155 -11.11 13.35 -2.97
N ILE A 156 -10.41 14.11 -3.84
CA ILE A 156 -9.26 14.92 -3.44
C ILE A 156 -9.83 16.13 -2.68
N LYS A 157 -9.30 16.40 -1.51
CA LYS A 157 -9.72 17.58 -0.75
C LYS A 157 -9.16 18.85 -1.39
N PRO A 158 -9.97 19.92 -1.53
CA PRO A 158 -9.53 21.17 -2.17
C PRO A 158 -8.27 21.78 -1.54
N ASP A 159 -8.10 21.64 -0.24
CA ASP A 159 -7.00 22.25 0.52
C ASP A 159 -5.64 21.57 0.28
N GLU A 160 -5.61 20.36 -0.29
CA GLU A 160 -4.38 19.62 -0.61
C GLU A 160 -3.86 19.93 -2.05
N GLN A 161 -4.59 20.72 -2.86
CA GLN A 161 -4.19 21.12 -4.22
C GLN A 161 -3.38 22.41 -4.26
N ALA A 162 -3.24 23.13 -3.16
CA ALA A 162 -2.63 24.46 -3.11
C ALA A 162 -1.24 24.49 -2.45
N ALA A 163 -0.61 23.34 -2.23
CA ALA A 163 0.75 23.22 -1.70
C ALA A 163 1.70 22.57 -2.77
#